data_860b45dd24ea4c8ac89c673e8c9a649c
#
_entry.id   860b45dd24ea4c8ac89c673e8c9a649c
#
_cell.length_a   1.000
_cell.length_b   1.000
_cell.length_c   1.000
_cell.angle_alpha   90.00
_cell.angle_beta   90.00
_cell.angle_gamma   90.00
#
_symmetry.space_group_name_H-M   'P 1'
#
loop_
_entity.id
_entity.type
_entity.pdbx_description
1 polymer ?
#
loop_
_entity_poly.entity_id
_entity_poly.type
_entity_poly.pdbx_seq_one_letter_code
_entity_poly.pdbx_strand_id
1 'polypeptide(L)'
;MPFTHAYFYRTENPKAGKAQMSKRFASLSGQAWLEEKSPETVVLRVKSFRCTAEEMDSLMRIVMRKDYRNLIVDLRGNGGGSLEGGMTLARYLTAGETATGVYLTQKWFNWHPAPPTAVELASMPAFTKADVAAFTSTLDSAGYVVLKATPGPQQFTGKAFILTDRRTASACEPLTWNLKHYGRATVVGESTAGAMLSAESYPVKNGFTAVIPNGDYYTPEGNRLDRIGVAPHLAVNGEAALDRVMRLIEGK
;
A
#
# COMPACT_ATOMS: atom_id res chain seq x y z
N MET A 1 -14.78 12.70 14.01
CA MET A 1 -13.46 13.28 14.28
C MET A 1 -12.88 13.87 13.01
N PRO A 2 -12.06 14.93 13.07
CA PRO A 2 -11.53 15.57 11.86
C PRO A 2 -10.43 14.78 11.15
N PHE A 3 -9.91 13.70 11.76
CA PHE A 3 -8.81 12.90 11.24
C PHE A 3 -9.19 11.42 11.11
N THR A 4 -8.71 10.75 10.06
CA THR A 4 -9.06 9.34 9.79
C THR A 4 -8.48 8.35 10.80
N HIS A 5 -7.34 8.69 11.43
CA HIS A 5 -6.63 7.84 12.39
C HIS A 5 -6.72 8.34 13.85
N ALA A 6 -7.64 9.27 14.17
CA ALA A 6 -7.83 9.75 15.54
C ALA A 6 -8.97 8.98 16.22
N TYR A 7 -8.65 8.02 17.09
CA TYR A 7 -9.64 7.22 17.81
C TYR A 7 -9.09 6.65 19.12
N PHE A 8 -10.00 6.17 19.95
CA PHE A 8 -9.70 5.39 21.15
C PHE A 8 -10.25 3.97 20.99
N TYR A 9 -9.54 2.97 21.46
CA TYR A 9 -10.03 1.60 21.54
C TYR A 9 -9.65 0.96 22.88
N ARG A 10 -10.44 -0.03 23.29
CA ARG A 10 -10.13 -0.90 24.42
C ARG A 10 -9.50 -2.17 23.88
N THR A 11 -8.41 -2.61 24.50
CA THR A 11 -7.74 -3.85 24.10
C THR A 11 -8.57 -5.05 24.56
N GLU A 12 -9.35 -5.66 23.64
CA GLU A 12 -10.03 -6.94 23.87
C GLU A 12 -9.23 -8.06 23.18
N ASN A 13 -9.14 -9.24 23.85
CA ASN A 13 -8.47 -10.42 23.27
C ASN A 13 -9.22 -10.88 22.01
N PRO A 14 -8.59 -10.97 20.83
CA PRO A 14 -9.27 -11.39 19.61
C PRO A 14 -9.62 -12.87 19.65
N LYS A 15 -10.91 -13.20 19.49
CA LYS A 15 -11.35 -14.58 19.23
C LYS A 15 -10.98 -14.97 17.80
N ALA A 16 -10.18 -16.03 17.64
CA ALA A 16 -9.78 -16.56 16.35
C ALA A 16 -10.98 -17.16 15.59
N GLY A 17 -11.34 -16.55 14.46
CA GLY A 17 -12.33 -17.06 13.51
C GLY A 17 -11.68 -18.04 12.53
N LYS A 18 -12.33 -19.18 12.26
CA LYS A 18 -11.89 -20.16 11.25
C LYS A 18 -12.19 -19.60 9.85
N ALA A 19 -11.16 -19.38 9.03
CA ALA A 19 -11.29 -18.95 7.64
C ALA A 19 -11.41 -20.16 6.72
N GLN A 20 -12.31 -20.06 5.72
CA GLN A 20 -12.51 -21.06 4.67
C GLN A 20 -11.32 -21.03 3.70
N MET A 21 -10.67 -22.18 3.50
CA MET A 21 -9.45 -22.29 2.65
C MET A 21 -9.82 -22.26 1.16
N SER A 22 -9.53 -21.14 0.50
CA SER A 22 -9.43 -21.08 -0.97
C SER A 22 -8.15 -21.79 -1.45
N LYS A 23 -8.09 -22.20 -2.73
CA LYS A 23 -6.93 -22.90 -3.32
C LYS A 23 -5.69 -21.97 -3.35
N ARG A 24 -4.98 -21.88 -2.24
CA ARG A 24 -3.70 -21.17 -2.12
C ARG A 24 -2.59 -22.13 -2.50
N PHE A 25 -1.64 -21.72 -3.34
CA PHE A 25 -0.49 -22.57 -3.64
C PHE A 25 0.83 -22.07 -3.01
N ALA A 26 0.85 -20.85 -2.49
CA ALA A 26 1.95 -20.31 -1.67
C ALA A 26 1.40 -19.30 -0.66
N SER A 27 1.78 -19.45 0.59
CA SER A 27 1.52 -18.51 1.68
C SER A 27 2.46 -18.82 2.84
N LEU A 28 3.00 -17.81 3.50
CA LEU A 28 3.86 -17.95 4.68
C LEU A 28 3.08 -17.61 5.95
N SER A 29 2.65 -16.37 6.13
CA SER A 29 1.91 -15.90 7.32
C SER A 29 0.39 -15.98 7.20
N GLY A 30 -0.12 -16.21 5.99
CA GLY A 30 -1.55 -16.09 5.66
C GLY A 30 -2.02 -14.64 5.45
N GLN A 31 -1.11 -13.66 5.49
CA GLN A 31 -1.43 -12.26 5.16
C GLN A 31 -1.33 -11.98 3.67
N ALA A 32 -0.46 -12.71 2.96
CA ALA A 32 -0.37 -12.67 1.51
C ALA A 32 -0.22 -14.09 0.94
N TRP A 33 -0.75 -14.34 -0.26
CA TRP A 33 -0.65 -15.63 -0.94
C TRP A 33 -0.90 -15.51 -2.42
N LEU A 34 -0.52 -16.54 -3.18
CA LEU A 34 -0.74 -16.64 -4.63
C LEU A 34 -1.90 -17.59 -4.95
N GLU A 35 -2.70 -17.19 -5.94
CA GLU A 35 -3.75 -18.01 -6.55
C GLU A 35 -3.56 -18.00 -8.07
N GLU A 36 -3.21 -19.13 -8.67
CA GLU A 36 -3.15 -19.25 -10.13
C GLU A 36 -4.56 -19.29 -10.71
N LYS A 37 -4.84 -18.45 -11.69
CA LYS A 37 -6.12 -18.41 -12.41
C LYS A 37 -6.03 -19.08 -13.76
N SER A 38 -4.87 -18.99 -14.40
CA SER A 38 -4.52 -19.69 -15.62
C SER A 38 -3.00 -19.83 -15.71
N PRO A 39 -2.43 -20.60 -16.68
CA PRO A 39 -0.99 -20.67 -16.88
C PRO A 39 -0.31 -19.30 -17.08
N GLU A 40 -1.05 -18.31 -17.56
CA GLU A 40 -0.54 -16.95 -17.83
C GLU A 40 -0.99 -15.91 -16.80
N THR A 41 -1.84 -16.26 -15.82
CA THR A 41 -2.45 -15.27 -14.91
C THR A 41 -2.39 -15.74 -13.46
N VAL A 42 -1.78 -14.92 -12.62
CA VAL A 42 -1.68 -15.12 -11.18
C VAL A 42 -2.29 -13.95 -10.41
N VAL A 43 -2.97 -14.26 -9.32
CA VAL A 43 -3.45 -13.28 -8.34
C VAL A 43 -2.56 -13.35 -7.11
N LEU A 44 -1.94 -12.23 -6.77
CA LEU A 44 -1.31 -12.01 -5.48
C LEU A 44 -2.34 -11.34 -4.57
N ARG A 45 -2.90 -12.10 -3.66
CA ARG A 45 -3.79 -11.56 -2.64
C ARG A 45 -2.97 -11.05 -1.46
N VAL A 46 -3.20 -9.80 -1.08
CA VAL A 46 -2.57 -9.20 0.08
C VAL A 46 -3.66 -8.74 1.03
N LYS A 47 -3.96 -9.56 2.03
CA LYS A 47 -5.00 -9.28 3.02
C LYS A 47 -4.59 -8.16 3.98
N SER A 48 -3.30 -8.07 4.27
CA SER A 48 -2.73 -7.02 5.11
C SER A 48 -1.25 -6.85 4.80
N PHE A 49 -0.75 -5.63 4.83
CA PHE A 49 0.69 -5.34 4.79
C PHE A 49 1.40 -5.55 6.14
N ARG A 50 0.86 -6.42 6.99
CA ARG A 50 1.60 -7.00 8.13
C ARG A 50 2.48 -8.18 7.71
N CYS A 51 2.62 -8.43 6.40
CA CYS A 51 3.62 -9.35 5.86
C CYS A 51 5.02 -8.70 5.87
N THR A 52 6.06 -9.52 6.04
CA THR A 52 7.45 -9.05 6.01
C THR A 52 7.95 -8.83 4.57
N ALA A 53 9.11 -8.16 4.43
CA ALA A 53 9.79 -8.03 3.13
C ALA A 53 10.13 -9.39 2.54
N GLU A 54 10.64 -10.34 3.36
CA GLU A 54 11.01 -11.69 2.93
C GLU A 54 9.80 -12.49 2.43
N GLU A 55 8.64 -12.34 3.08
CA GLU A 55 7.41 -12.99 2.63
C GLU A 55 6.98 -12.47 1.26
N MET A 56 6.93 -11.16 1.09
CA MET A 56 6.58 -10.55 -0.19
C MET A 56 7.59 -10.90 -1.28
N ASP A 57 8.88 -10.83 -0.97
CA ASP A 57 9.96 -11.19 -1.89
C ASP A 57 9.87 -12.67 -2.31
N SER A 58 9.59 -13.56 -1.37
CA SER A 58 9.41 -15.00 -1.65
C SER A 58 8.24 -15.27 -2.59
N LEU A 59 7.10 -14.59 -2.39
CA LEU A 59 5.94 -14.70 -3.28
C LEU A 59 6.26 -14.15 -4.67
N MET A 60 6.90 -12.99 -4.75
CA MET A 60 7.26 -12.40 -6.04
C MET A 60 8.32 -13.21 -6.79
N ARG A 61 9.28 -13.83 -6.10
CA ARG A 61 10.22 -14.78 -6.75
C ARG A 61 9.50 -15.97 -7.37
N ILE A 62 8.42 -16.46 -6.77
CA ILE A 62 7.60 -17.53 -7.39
C ILE A 62 6.93 -16.99 -8.67
N VAL A 63 6.37 -15.78 -8.62
CA VAL A 63 5.79 -15.12 -9.80
C VAL A 63 6.83 -14.97 -10.92
N MET A 64 8.04 -14.53 -10.56
CA MET A 64 9.13 -14.28 -11.53
C MET A 64 9.74 -15.55 -12.15
N ARG A 65 9.55 -16.72 -11.54
CA ARG A 65 10.04 -18.02 -12.08
C ARG A 65 9.09 -18.64 -13.10
N LYS A 66 7.87 -18.12 -13.22
CA LYS A 66 6.85 -18.59 -14.17
C LYS A 66 6.59 -17.53 -15.23
N ASP A 67 6.18 -17.94 -16.40
CA ASP A 67 5.91 -17.07 -17.55
C ASP A 67 4.51 -16.40 -17.46
N TYR A 68 4.17 -15.87 -16.29
CA TYR A 68 2.93 -15.13 -16.14
C TYR A 68 2.97 -13.84 -16.95
N ARG A 69 1.95 -13.65 -17.79
CA ARG A 69 1.72 -12.42 -18.56
C ARG A 69 0.89 -11.40 -17.80
N ASN A 70 0.13 -11.86 -16.80
CA ASN A 70 -0.78 -11.02 -16.02
C ASN A 70 -0.59 -11.27 -14.53
N LEU A 71 -0.33 -10.21 -13.79
CA LEU A 71 -0.30 -10.19 -12.33
C LEU A 71 -1.44 -9.33 -11.82
N ILE A 72 -2.29 -9.88 -11.00
CA ILE A 72 -3.39 -9.18 -10.34
C ILE A 72 -3.04 -9.05 -8.85
N VAL A 73 -2.77 -7.86 -8.38
CA VAL A 73 -2.55 -7.56 -6.95
C VAL A 73 -3.91 -7.23 -6.33
N ASP A 74 -4.43 -8.12 -5.50
CA ASP A 74 -5.72 -7.92 -4.85
C ASP A 74 -5.54 -7.33 -3.45
N LEU A 75 -5.82 -6.04 -3.34
CA LEU A 75 -5.77 -5.24 -2.10
C LEU A 75 -7.15 -5.01 -1.49
N ARG A 76 -8.20 -5.61 -2.00
CA ARG A 76 -9.56 -5.45 -1.46
C ARG A 76 -9.63 -5.92 0.00
N GLY A 77 -10.20 -5.10 0.86
CA GLY A 77 -10.29 -5.36 2.30
C GLY A 77 -8.96 -5.20 3.05
N ASN A 78 -7.88 -4.76 2.40
CA ASN A 78 -6.61 -4.53 3.04
C ASN A 78 -6.56 -3.13 3.68
N GLY A 79 -6.65 -3.06 5.00
CA GLY A 79 -6.56 -1.81 5.76
C GLY A 79 -5.14 -1.25 5.93
N GLY A 80 -4.14 -1.78 5.23
CA GLY A 80 -2.75 -1.34 5.33
C GLY A 80 -1.90 -2.22 6.25
N GLY A 81 -0.96 -1.60 6.93
CA GLY A 81 0.04 -2.25 7.77
C GLY A 81 1.38 -1.53 7.70
N SER A 82 2.49 -2.28 7.68
CA SER A 82 3.82 -1.69 7.48
C SER A 82 4.05 -1.29 6.02
N LEU A 83 4.98 -0.37 5.79
CA LEU A 83 5.41 0.00 4.43
C LEU A 83 6.23 -1.12 3.76
N GLU A 84 6.76 -2.05 4.54
CA GLU A 84 7.75 -3.04 4.16
C GLU A 84 7.31 -3.93 2.99
N GLY A 85 6.15 -4.58 3.13
CA GLY A 85 5.61 -5.45 2.08
C GLY A 85 5.23 -4.67 0.81
N GLY A 86 4.67 -3.47 0.97
CA GLY A 86 4.32 -2.59 -0.15
C GLY A 86 5.55 -2.07 -0.91
N MET A 87 6.59 -1.63 -0.20
CA MET A 87 7.86 -1.21 -0.80
C MET A 87 8.55 -2.37 -1.53
N THR A 88 8.53 -3.57 -0.93
CA THR A 88 9.09 -4.76 -1.57
C THR A 88 8.33 -5.12 -2.86
N LEU A 89 6.99 -5.08 -2.82
CA LEU A 89 6.18 -5.30 -4.04
C LEU A 89 6.46 -4.26 -5.11
N ALA A 90 6.58 -2.98 -4.74
CA ALA A 90 6.88 -1.90 -5.68
C ALA A 90 8.19 -2.14 -6.45
N ARG A 91 9.23 -2.72 -5.80
CA ARG A 91 10.51 -3.03 -6.44
C ARG A 91 10.39 -3.98 -7.63
N TYR A 92 9.39 -4.85 -7.64
CA TYR A 92 9.11 -5.77 -8.76
C TYR A 92 8.25 -5.14 -9.85
N LEU A 93 7.56 -4.05 -9.55
CA LEU A 93 6.58 -3.46 -10.47
C LEU A 93 7.05 -2.12 -11.07
N THR A 94 8.06 -1.47 -10.50
CA THR A 94 8.63 -0.21 -11.02
C THR A 94 9.84 -0.47 -11.90
N ALA A 95 9.91 0.20 -13.06
CA ALA A 95 11.01 0.08 -14.01
C ALA A 95 12.16 1.09 -13.76
N GLY A 96 11.90 2.14 -12.99
CA GLY A 96 12.87 3.19 -12.62
C GLY A 96 12.53 3.73 -11.23
N GLU A 97 13.43 4.52 -10.64
CA GLU A 97 13.10 5.22 -9.39
C GLU A 97 11.96 6.20 -9.63
N THR A 98 10.93 6.14 -8.81
CA THR A 98 9.75 7.00 -8.88
C THR A 98 9.44 7.58 -7.51
N ALA A 99 9.16 8.88 -7.44
CA ALA A 99 8.66 9.50 -6.22
C ALA A 99 7.26 8.95 -5.93
N THR A 100 7.05 8.48 -4.70
CA THR A 100 5.73 7.99 -4.26
C THR A 100 4.99 9.09 -3.52
N GLY A 101 5.70 9.86 -2.69
CA GLY A 101 5.18 11.00 -1.95
C GLY A 101 5.95 11.24 -0.66
N VAL A 102 5.36 12.04 0.23
CA VAL A 102 6.01 12.46 1.47
C VAL A 102 5.02 12.51 2.63
N TYR A 103 5.43 11.99 3.77
CA TYR A 103 4.79 12.30 5.04
C TYR A 103 5.39 13.58 5.63
N LEU A 104 4.53 14.48 6.07
CA LEU A 104 4.90 15.75 6.68
C LEU A 104 4.24 15.88 8.05
N THR A 105 5.00 16.37 9.02
CA THR A 105 4.49 16.70 10.36
C THR A 105 4.26 18.21 10.49
N GLN A 106 3.67 18.64 11.61
CA GLN A 106 3.57 20.06 11.95
C GLN A 106 4.95 20.74 11.97
N LYS A 107 6.04 19.99 12.27
CA LYS A 107 7.41 20.51 12.26
C LYS A 107 7.83 21.03 10.88
N TRP A 108 7.42 20.35 9.80
CA TRP A 108 7.62 20.85 8.45
C TRP A 108 6.90 22.18 8.23
N PHE A 109 5.61 22.23 8.56
CA PHE A 109 4.78 23.43 8.34
C PHE A 109 5.12 24.62 9.23
N ASN A 110 5.92 24.44 10.27
CA ASN A 110 6.44 25.57 11.05
C ASN A 110 7.44 26.43 10.25
N TRP A 111 8.05 25.83 9.21
CA TRP A 111 9.07 26.51 8.40
C TRP A 111 8.70 26.62 6.92
N HIS A 112 7.69 25.88 6.47
CA HIS A 112 7.25 25.82 5.08
C HIS A 112 5.74 26.00 4.99
N PRO A 113 5.23 26.95 4.17
CA PRO A 113 3.79 27.23 4.09
C PRO A 113 3.01 26.15 3.34
N ALA A 114 3.70 25.24 2.62
CA ALA A 114 3.12 24.24 1.75
C ALA A 114 3.95 22.94 1.74
N PRO A 115 3.41 21.82 1.24
CA PRO A 115 4.19 20.65 0.89
C PRO A 115 5.32 20.99 -0.10
N PRO A 116 6.39 20.16 -0.14
CA PRO A 116 7.43 20.34 -1.14
C PRO A 116 6.89 20.17 -2.55
N THR A 117 7.39 20.94 -3.48
CA THR A 117 7.13 20.75 -4.91
C THR A 117 7.72 19.42 -5.42
N ALA A 118 7.28 18.95 -6.58
CA ALA A 118 7.83 17.73 -7.16
C ALA A 118 9.36 17.82 -7.39
N VAL A 119 9.88 19.01 -7.72
CA VAL A 119 11.32 19.22 -7.92
C VAL A 119 12.08 19.14 -6.59
N GLU A 120 11.58 19.77 -5.54
CA GLU A 120 12.15 19.68 -4.20
C GLU A 120 12.11 18.25 -3.69
N LEU A 121 10.96 17.57 -3.82
CA LEU A 121 10.79 16.19 -3.41
C LEU A 121 11.77 15.24 -4.10
N ALA A 122 12.03 15.45 -5.39
CA ALA A 122 12.99 14.65 -6.16
C ALA A 122 14.42 14.74 -5.59
N SER A 123 14.80 15.91 -5.06
CA SER A 123 16.11 16.16 -4.45
C SER A 123 16.23 15.70 -3.00
N MET A 124 15.10 15.49 -2.30
CA MET A 124 15.09 15.06 -0.90
C MET A 124 15.54 13.61 -0.75
N PRO A 125 16.24 13.26 0.35
CA PRO A 125 16.68 11.89 0.58
C PRO A 125 15.49 10.95 0.78
N ALA A 126 15.50 9.83 0.07
CA ALA A 126 14.47 8.81 0.23
C ALA A 126 14.64 8.05 1.55
N PHE A 127 13.52 7.69 2.16
CA PHE A 127 13.50 6.74 3.26
C PHE A 127 13.73 5.33 2.68
N THR A 128 14.83 4.70 3.09
CA THR A 128 15.27 3.40 2.56
C THR A 128 15.10 2.24 3.52
N LYS A 129 14.82 2.55 4.80
CA LYS A 129 14.61 1.53 5.84
C LYS A 129 13.15 1.08 5.80
N ALA A 130 12.92 -0.21 5.86
CA ALA A 130 11.57 -0.77 5.79
C ALA A 130 10.90 -0.99 7.16
N ASP A 131 11.54 -0.60 8.28
CA ASP A 131 11.00 -0.82 9.61
C ASP A 131 10.23 0.40 10.17
N VAL A 132 9.18 0.12 10.96
CA VAL A 132 8.28 1.13 11.53
C VAL A 132 9.00 2.03 12.53
N ALA A 133 9.93 1.51 13.33
CA ALA A 133 10.64 2.30 14.34
C ALA A 133 11.55 3.34 13.68
N ALA A 134 12.26 2.95 12.60
CA ALA A 134 13.06 3.88 11.82
C ALA A 134 12.19 4.92 11.10
N PHE A 135 11.00 4.53 10.60
CA PHE A 135 10.04 5.47 10.00
C PHE A 135 9.62 6.54 11.02
N THR A 136 9.12 6.11 12.19
CA THR A 136 8.69 7.02 13.27
C THR A 136 9.83 7.93 13.73
N SER A 137 11.00 7.37 14.02
CA SER A 137 12.16 8.16 14.45
C SER A 137 12.60 9.18 13.40
N THR A 138 12.53 8.84 12.11
CA THR A 138 12.85 9.80 11.03
C THR A 138 11.79 10.89 10.93
N LEU A 139 10.51 10.52 11.01
CA LEU A 139 9.39 11.45 10.95
C LEU A 139 9.46 12.47 12.10
N ASP A 140 9.77 12.01 13.32
CA ASP A 140 9.89 12.86 14.50
C ASP A 140 11.12 13.77 14.44
N SER A 141 12.26 13.25 14.01
CA SER A 141 13.51 14.03 14.00
C SER A 141 13.57 15.02 12.84
N ALA A 142 13.31 14.59 11.61
CA ALA A 142 13.38 15.44 10.42
C ALA A 142 12.10 16.24 10.16
N GLY A 143 10.95 15.80 10.68
CA GLY A 143 9.64 16.40 10.39
C GLY A 143 9.05 15.95 9.06
N TYR A 144 9.72 15.07 8.32
CA TYR A 144 9.24 14.50 7.07
C TYR A 144 9.85 13.12 6.80
N VAL A 145 9.14 12.34 5.98
CA VAL A 145 9.64 11.07 5.41
C VAL A 145 9.25 10.98 3.95
N VAL A 146 10.25 10.95 3.07
CA VAL A 146 10.05 10.82 1.60
C VAL A 146 10.01 9.35 1.21
N LEU A 147 8.96 8.95 0.51
CA LEU A 147 8.82 7.63 -0.06
C LEU A 147 9.16 7.65 -1.56
N LYS A 148 10.06 6.77 -1.97
CA LYS A 148 10.37 6.49 -3.37
C LYS A 148 10.26 4.99 -3.62
N ALA A 149 9.71 4.61 -4.77
CA ALA A 149 9.78 3.24 -5.25
C ALA A 149 11.05 3.09 -6.09
N THR A 150 11.93 2.18 -5.66
CA THR A 150 13.20 1.90 -6.34
C THR A 150 13.13 0.50 -6.94
N PRO A 151 13.47 0.30 -8.22
CA PRO A 151 13.40 -1.02 -8.86
C PRO A 151 14.34 -2.02 -8.19
N GLY A 152 13.91 -3.25 -8.10
CA GLY A 152 14.75 -4.39 -7.72
C GLY A 152 15.60 -4.88 -8.90
N PRO A 153 16.39 -5.93 -8.70
CA PRO A 153 17.20 -6.52 -9.77
C PRO A 153 16.38 -7.22 -10.86
N GLN A 154 15.15 -7.56 -10.56
CA GLN A 154 14.19 -8.18 -11.49
C GLN A 154 12.87 -7.45 -11.42
N GLN A 155 12.24 -7.15 -12.56
CA GLN A 155 10.93 -6.54 -12.67
C GLN A 155 9.97 -7.42 -13.43
N PHE A 156 8.72 -7.45 -12.99
CA PHE A 156 7.63 -8.05 -13.72
C PHE A 156 7.28 -7.17 -14.92
N THR A 157 7.44 -7.70 -16.12
CA THR A 157 7.24 -6.96 -17.38
C THR A 157 5.86 -7.18 -18.00
N GLY A 158 5.07 -8.11 -17.45
CA GLY A 158 3.70 -8.37 -17.90
C GLY A 158 2.72 -7.27 -17.49
N LYS A 159 1.46 -7.46 -17.82
CA LYS A 159 0.37 -6.56 -17.42
C LYS A 159 0.11 -6.70 -15.93
N ALA A 160 0.14 -5.59 -15.20
CA ALA A 160 -0.21 -5.56 -13.78
C ALA A 160 -1.56 -4.87 -13.56
N PHE A 161 -2.37 -5.46 -12.68
CA PHE A 161 -3.65 -4.91 -12.24
C PHE A 161 -3.66 -4.81 -10.72
N ILE A 162 -4.32 -3.78 -10.19
CA ILE A 162 -4.57 -3.64 -8.74
C ILE A 162 -6.07 -3.62 -8.52
N LEU A 163 -6.56 -4.50 -7.64
CA LEU A 163 -7.96 -4.49 -7.22
C LEU A 163 -8.09 -3.73 -5.91
N THR A 164 -9.01 -2.77 -5.88
CA THR A 164 -9.28 -1.92 -4.72
C THR A 164 -10.75 -1.95 -4.32
N ASP A 165 -11.01 -1.70 -3.06
CA ASP A 165 -12.34 -1.39 -2.52
C ASP A 165 -12.24 -0.25 -1.49
N ARG A 166 -13.38 0.16 -0.91
CA ARG A 166 -13.45 1.24 0.10
C ARG A 166 -12.73 0.93 1.41
N ARG A 167 -12.24 -0.31 1.61
CA ARG A 167 -11.45 -0.73 2.76
C ARG A 167 -9.97 -0.85 2.44
N THR A 168 -9.58 -0.66 1.16
CA THR A 168 -8.19 -0.53 0.77
C THR A 168 -7.64 0.78 1.30
N ALA A 169 -6.71 0.73 2.26
CA ALA A 169 -6.35 1.91 3.06
C ALA A 169 -4.86 1.99 3.41
N SER A 170 -4.43 3.15 3.90
CA SER A 170 -3.12 3.38 4.53
C SER A 170 -1.97 2.94 3.61
N ALA A 171 -1.06 2.06 4.04
CA ALA A 171 0.10 1.60 3.25
C ALA A 171 -0.24 1.07 1.83
N CYS A 172 -1.51 0.72 1.56
CA CYS A 172 -1.97 0.37 0.21
C CYS A 172 -2.04 1.57 -0.73
N GLU A 173 -2.33 2.75 -0.21
CA GLU A 173 -2.69 3.91 -1.01
C GLU A 173 -1.50 4.55 -1.73
N PRO A 174 -0.31 4.74 -1.08
CA PRO A 174 0.89 5.18 -1.78
C PRO A 174 1.33 4.24 -2.89
N LEU A 175 1.27 2.92 -2.63
CA LEU A 175 1.58 1.89 -3.62
C LEU A 175 0.62 1.97 -4.82
N THR A 176 -0.68 2.01 -4.55
CA THR A 176 -1.73 2.09 -5.59
C THR A 176 -1.58 3.37 -6.40
N TRP A 177 -1.37 4.50 -5.71
CA TRP A 177 -1.17 5.79 -6.37
C TRP A 177 0.08 5.77 -7.26
N ASN A 178 1.22 5.31 -6.75
CA ASN A 178 2.47 5.25 -7.49
C ASN A 178 2.35 4.40 -8.76
N LEU A 179 1.91 3.16 -8.62
CA LEU A 179 1.80 2.24 -9.76
C LEU A 179 0.75 2.69 -10.79
N LYS A 180 -0.31 3.37 -10.34
CA LYS A 180 -1.30 4.01 -11.20
C LYS A 180 -0.70 5.19 -11.94
N HIS A 181 -0.10 6.14 -11.23
CA HIS A 181 0.41 7.40 -11.75
C HIS A 181 1.50 7.18 -12.82
N TYR A 182 2.40 6.24 -12.58
CA TYR A 182 3.48 5.90 -13.52
C TYR A 182 3.08 4.85 -14.57
N GLY A 183 1.80 4.54 -14.70
CA GLY A 183 1.28 3.64 -15.74
C GLY A 183 1.75 2.19 -15.61
N ARG A 184 2.18 1.77 -14.42
CA ARG A 184 2.68 0.41 -14.18
C ARG A 184 1.58 -0.60 -13.84
N ALA A 185 0.43 -0.12 -13.38
CA ALA A 185 -0.71 -0.99 -13.12
C ALA A 185 -2.03 -0.31 -13.48
N THR A 186 -2.99 -1.11 -13.95
CA THR A 186 -4.38 -0.69 -14.11
C THR A 186 -5.14 -0.94 -12.81
N VAL A 187 -5.66 0.13 -12.19
CA VAL A 187 -6.45 0.03 -10.96
C VAL A 187 -7.92 -0.19 -11.31
N VAL A 188 -8.53 -1.24 -10.74
CA VAL A 188 -9.91 -1.66 -11.01
C VAL A 188 -10.64 -1.89 -9.68
N GLY A 189 -11.84 -1.36 -9.54
CA GLY A 189 -12.66 -1.50 -8.34
C GLY A 189 -13.27 -0.19 -7.86
N GLU A 190 -13.25 0.03 -6.56
CA GLU A 190 -13.72 1.28 -5.93
C GLU A 190 -12.53 2.16 -5.54
N SER A 191 -12.80 3.44 -5.30
CA SER A 191 -11.82 4.33 -4.67
C SER A 191 -11.36 3.76 -3.33
N THR A 192 -10.10 3.94 -3.01
CA THR A 192 -9.53 3.55 -1.71
C THR A 192 -10.11 4.41 -0.58
N ALA A 193 -9.85 4.04 0.66
CA ALA A 193 -10.47 4.64 1.84
C ALA A 193 -10.11 6.11 2.08
N GLY A 194 -8.97 6.59 1.58
CA GLY A 194 -8.45 7.90 1.96
C GLY A 194 -8.08 7.95 3.45
N ALA A 195 -7.48 6.90 3.97
CA ALA A 195 -7.06 6.80 5.37
C ALA A 195 -5.52 6.81 5.43
N MET A 196 -4.92 7.98 5.21
CA MET A 196 -3.51 8.08 4.83
C MET A 196 -2.64 8.84 5.85
N LEU A 197 -3.14 9.08 7.05
CA LEU A 197 -2.34 9.70 8.10
C LEU A 197 -1.38 8.69 8.74
N SER A 198 -0.16 9.12 9.03
CA SER A 198 0.66 8.44 10.04
C SER A 198 0.09 8.73 11.42
N ALA A 199 0.06 7.73 12.29
CA ALA A 199 -0.46 7.87 13.64
C ALA A 199 0.29 6.97 14.62
N GLU A 200 0.39 7.43 15.85
CA GLU A 200 0.99 6.69 16.96
C GLU A 200 -0.04 6.29 18.00
N SER A 201 0.27 5.19 18.68
CA SER A 201 -0.58 4.62 19.71
C SER A 201 -0.01 4.91 21.09
N TYR A 202 -0.80 5.54 21.94
CA TYR A 202 -0.43 5.91 23.31
C TYR A 202 -1.31 5.18 24.32
N PRO A 203 -0.74 4.39 25.23
CA PRO A 203 -1.51 3.78 26.29
C PRO A 203 -2.05 4.88 27.22
N VAL A 204 -3.33 4.81 27.54
CA VAL A 204 -3.99 5.70 28.48
C VAL A 204 -4.58 4.88 29.64
N LYS A 205 -5.06 5.57 30.70
CA LYS A 205 -5.60 4.90 31.90
C LYS A 205 -6.77 3.98 31.54
N ASN A 206 -7.03 3.00 32.40
CA ASN A 206 -8.17 2.06 32.32
C ASN A 206 -8.16 1.13 31.08
N GLY A 207 -6.97 0.80 30.54
CA GLY A 207 -6.82 -0.14 29.44
C GLY A 207 -7.23 0.43 28.07
N PHE A 208 -7.38 1.74 27.95
CA PHE A 208 -7.59 2.38 26.66
C PHE A 208 -6.27 2.70 25.97
N THR A 209 -6.32 2.75 24.65
CA THR A 209 -5.23 3.25 23.81
C THR A 209 -5.76 4.41 22.97
N ALA A 210 -5.05 5.52 22.99
CA ALA A 210 -5.29 6.65 22.08
C ALA A 210 -4.45 6.47 20.83
N VAL A 211 -5.06 6.59 19.66
CA VAL A 211 -4.35 6.69 18.38
C VAL A 211 -4.40 8.14 17.94
N ILE A 212 -3.23 8.74 17.76
CA ILE A 212 -3.07 10.18 17.50
C ILE A 212 -2.30 10.36 16.19
N PRO A 213 -2.90 11.04 15.19
CA PRO A 213 -2.18 11.39 13.96
C PRO A 213 -1.00 12.31 14.23
N ASN A 214 0.15 12.00 13.64
CA ASN A 214 1.39 12.78 13.77
C ASN A 214 1.98 13.20 12.41
N GLY A 215 1.50 12.63 11.29
CA GLY A 215 1.96 12.98 9.96
C GLY A 215 0.87 12.85 8.90
N ASP A 216 0.85 13.80 7.98
CA ASP A 216 -0.06 13.81 6.84
C ASP A 216 0.70 13.48 5.55
N TYR A 217 0.07 12.80 4.61
CA TYR A 217 0.70 12.33 3.38
C TYR A 217 0.29 13.16 2.17
N TYR A 218 1.30 13.50 1.37
CA TYR A 218 1.13 14.23 0.11
C TYR A 218 1.79 13.49 -1.05
N THR A 219 1.12 13.48 -2.20
CA THR A 219 1.69 12.98 -3.45
C THR A 219 2.79 13.92 -3.95
N PRO A 220 3.60 13.52 -4.94
CA PRO A 220 4.61 14.41 -5.54
C PRO A 220 4.03 15.72 -6.13
N GLU A 221 2.75 15.72 -6.53
CA GLU A 221 2.06 16.93 -6.99
C GLU A 221 1.52 17.81 -5.84
N GLY A 222 1.80 17.45 -4.59
CA GLY A 222 1.31 18.16 -3.42
C GLY A 222 -0.16 17.88 -3.06
N ASN A 223 -0.77 16.84 -3.66
CA ASN A 223 -2.15 16.47 -3.36
C ASN A 223 -2.23 15.59 -2.11
N ARG A 224 -3.10 15.93 -1.20
CA ARG A 224 -3.40 15.15 -0.01
C ARG A 224 -4.23 13.92 -0.39
N LEU A 225 -3.86 12.74 0.11
CA LEU A 225 -4.68 11.53 -0.09
C LEU A 225 -5.66 11.28 1.06
N ASP A 226 -5.38 11.79 2.25
CA ASP A 226 -6.29 11.59 3.40
C ASP A 226 -7.69 12.16 3.10
N ARG A 227 -8.74 11.34 3.32
CA ARG A 227 -10.15 11.55 2.98
C ARG A 227 -10.50 11.59 1.49
N ILE A 228 -9.51 11.48 0.59
CA ILE A 228 -9.73 11.50 -0.85
C ILE A 228 -9.57 10.09 -1.42
N GLY A 229 -8.49 9.41 -1.03
CA GLY A 229 -8.12 8.11 -1.55
C GLY A 229 -7.60 8.16 -2.99
N VAL A 230 -7.43 6.97 -3.56
CA VAL A 230 -6.99 6.77 -4.95
C VAL A 230 -8.18 6.25 -5.76
N ALA A 231 -8.67 7.05 -6.69
CA ALA A 231 -9.73 6.62 -7.62
C ALA A 231 -9.18 5.55 -8.59
N PRO A 232 -9.96 4.51 -8.94
CA PRO A 232 -9.55 3.51 -9.91
C PRO A 232 -9.53 4.07 -11.35
N HIS A 233 -8.87 3.37 -12.27
CA HIS A 233 -9.02 3.62 -13.71
C HIS A 233 -10.37 3.11 -14.21
N LEU A 234 -10.80 1.95 -13.71
CA LEU A 234 -12.08 1.33 -14.05
C LEU A 234 -12.91 1.16 -12.77
N ALA A 235 -13.90 2.04 -12.61
CA ALA A 235 -14.80 2.00 -11.47
C ALA A 235 -15.84 0.89 -11.62
N VAL A 236 -15.79 -0.06 -10.72
CA VAL A 236 -16.77 -1.15 -10.57
C VAL A 236 -16.91 -1.47 -9.07
N ASN A 237 -17.99 -2.15 -8.69
CA ASN A 237 -18.11 -2.68 -7.33
C ASN A 237 -16.90 -3.57 -7.01
N GLY A 238 -16.35 -3.43 -5.80
CA GLY A 238 -15.16 -4.17 -5.37
C GLY A 238 -15.29 -5.68 -5.54
N GLU A 239 -16.47 -6.27 -5.30
CA GLU A 239 -16.71 -7.70 -5.49
C GLU A 239 -16.57 -8.12 -6.95
N ALA A 240 -17.00 -7.29 -7.89
CA ALA A 240 -16.94 -7.55 -9.33
C ALA A 240 -15.56 -7.25 -9.97
N ALA A 241 -14.62 -6.63 -9.22
CA ALA A 241 -13.36 -6.16 -9.77
C ALA A 241 -12.49 -7.27 -10.38
N LEU A 242 -12.42 -8.44 -9.73
CA LEU A 242 -11.65 -9.57 -10.23
C LEU A 242 -12.23 -10.10 -11.56
N ASP A 243 -13.54 -10.30 -11.63
CA ASP A 243 -14.20 -10.78 -12.84
C ASP A 243 -14.07 -9.78 -13.98
N ARG A 244 -14.10 -8.48 -13.67
CA ARG A 244 -13.86 -7.42 -14.65
C ARG A 244 -12.46 -7.50 -15.24
N VAL A 245 -11.43 -7.69 -14.41
CA VAL A 245 -10.04 -7.87 -14.87
C VAL A 245 -9.90 -9.15 -15.69
N MET A 246 -10.49 -10.27 -15.27
CA MET A 246 -10.43 -11.52 -16.04
C MET A 246 -11.03 -11.34 -17.44
N ARG A 247 -12.17 -10.66 -17.57
CA ARG A 247 -12.74 -10.34 -18.89
C ARG A 247 -11.84 -9.45 -19.74
N LEU A 248 -11.18 -8.44 -19.13
CA LEU A 248 -10.21 -7.59 -19.84
C LEU A 248 -9.01 -8.39 -20.37
N ILE A 249 -8.52 -9.36 -19.60
CA ILE A 249 -7.43 -10.24 -20.01
C ILE A 249 -7.86 -11.13 -21.19
N GLU A 250 -9.11 -11.59 -21.20
CA GLU A 250 -9.70 -12.41 -22.27
C GLU A 250 -10.13 -11.59 -23.50
N GLY A 251 -10.01 -10.26 -23.47
CA GLY A 251 -10.41 -9.38 -24.58
C GLY A 251 -11.93 -9.16 -24.69
N LYS A 252 -12.66 -9.30 -23.60
CA LYS A 252 -14.13 -9.17 -23.50
C LYS A 252 -14.58 -7.90 -22.75
#